data_bc0c56a24ac1e73ac796e1ed8fa92740
#
_entry.id   bc0c56a24ac1e73ac796e1ed8fa92740
#
_cell.length_a   1.000
_cell.length_b   1.000
_cell.length_c   1.000
_cell.angle_alpha   90.00
_cell.angle_beta   90.00
_cell.angle_gamma   90.00
#
_symmetry.space_group_name_H-M   'P 1'
#
loop_
_entity.id
_entity.type
_entity.pdbx_description
1 polymer ?
#
loop_
_entity_poly.entity_id
_entity_poly.type
_entity_poly.pdbx_seq_one_letter_code
_entity_poly.pdbx_strand_id
1 'polypeptide(L)'
;MYCNNCGEKGHVFRGCRDPVLSCGLVVLDISRIPADVGAVKVLMIRRKDSMSFAEFMRGKYDPTDTDYVGRLLSNMTVTEQRDIVNKSFDDLWRQLWGDDHTSNEYLTSKEKFGSLDRAGMVSTFASVYGEPEWGFPKGRRVRTETDLECALREFNEETNVPREAYVVLNNILLEETFTGLNGVQYRYVYFVALLTKPELVNLGQKMTYMQKREISGIGWKTLEECRNYVRPHHVERLHMIESLTEIVRTYESN
;
A
#
# COMPACT_ATOMS: atom_id res chain seq x y z
N MET A 1 -16.36 -3.32 24.49
CA MET A 1 -15.17 -3.16 23.60
C MET A 1 -15.69 -2.94 22.19
N TYR A 2 -15.10 -2.01 21.45
CA TYR A 2 -15.44 -1.74 20.04
C TYR A 2 -14.35 -2.30 19.14
N CYS A 3 -14.73 -2.80 17.98
CA CYS A 3 -13.80 -3.28 16.97
C CYS A 3 -13.13 -2.10 16.24
N ASN A 4 -11.80 -2.10 16.15
CA ASN A 4 -11.06 -1.05 15.42
C ASN A 4 -11.29 -1.11 13.90
N ASN A 5 -11.78 -2.24 13.37
CA ASN A 5 -12.06 -2.41 11.96
C ASN A 5 -13.42 -1.82 11.57
N CYS A 6 -14.51 -2.39 12.10
CA CYS A 6 -15.86 -2.02 11.70
C CYS A 6 -16.53 -0.97 12.63
N GLY A 7 -15.97 -0.69 13.81
CA GLY A 7 -16.56 0.20 14.81
C GLY A 7 -17.62 -0.44 15.69
N GLU A 8 -18.08 -1.65 15.40
CA GLU A 8 -19.14 -2.34 16.11
C GLU A 8 -18.69 -2.85 17.50
N LYS A 9 -19.66 -2.99 18.42
CA LYS A 9 -19.46 -3.56 19.75
C LYS A 9 -19.46 -5.10 19.71
N GLY A 10 -18.79 -5.72 20.68
CA GLY A 10 -18.90 -7.16 20.99
C GLY A 10 -17.74 -8.02 20.48
N HIS A 11 -16.85 -7.49 19.67
CA HIS A 11 -15.66 -8.20 19.21
C HIS A 11 -14.43 -7.25 19.07
N VAL A 12 -13.27 -7.84 18.88
CA VAL A 12 -12.00 -7.15 18.55
C VAL A 12 -11.64 -7.39 17.09
N PHE A 13 -10.66 -6.65 16.57
CA PHE A 13 -10.19 -6.75 15.18
C PHE A 13 -10.01 -8.20 14.68
N ARG A 14 -9.39 -9.08 15.49
CA ARG A 14 -9.14 -10.49 15.12
C ARG A 14 -10.40 -11.33 14.93
N GLY A 15 -11.53 -10.91 15.50
CA GLY A 15 -12.84 -11.58 15.38
C GLY A 15 -13.78 -10.84 14.44
N CYS A 16 -13.32 -9.81 13.75
CA CYS A 16 -14.14 -9.07 12.80
C CYS A 16 -14.40 -9.91 11.55
N ARG A 17 -15.66 -9.90 11.10
CA ARG A 17 -16.09 -10.58 9.86
C ARG A 17 -16.07 -9.65 8.65
N ASP A 18 -16.02 -8.34 8.88
CA ASP A 18 -15.97 -7.36 7.80
C ASP A 18 -14.57 -7.34 7.18
N PRO A 19 -14.46 -6.99 5.88
CA PRO A 19 -13.19 -6.79 5.23
C PRO A 19 -12.27 -5.85 6.01
N VAL A 20 -10.97 -6.09 5.97
CA VAL A 20 -9.98 -5.23 6.65
C VAL A 20 -10.00 -3.84 6.03
N LEU A 21 -10.49 -2.86 6.79
CA LEU A 21 -10.64 -1.49 6.34
C LEU A 21 -9.32 -0.72 6.42
N SER A 22 -8.99 -0.02 5.34
CA SER A 22 -8.02 1.06 5.32
C SER A 22 -8.63 2.31 4.67
N CYS A 23 -8.25 3.48 5.17
CA CYS A 23 -8.72 4.75 4.64
C CYS A 23 -7.55 5.56 4.10
N GLY A 24 -7.73 6.21 2.97
CA GLY A 24 -6.68 6.97 2.30
C GLY A 24 -7.19 8.21 1.59
N LEU A 25 -6.26 8.95 1.02
CA LEU A 25 -6.54 10.18 0.30
C LEU A 25 -5.92 10.13 -1.10
N VAL A 26 -6.72 10.46 -2.11
CA VAL A 26 -6.28 10.67 -3.49
C VAL A 26 -6.26 12.17 -3.74
N VAL A 27 -5.07 12.77 -3.78
CA VAL A 27 -4.89 14.20 -4.05
C VAL A 27 -4.58 14.40 -5.52
N LEU A 28 -5.41 15.22 -6.18
CA LEU A 28 -5.29 15.56 -7.60
C LEU A 28 -4.64 16.93 -7.75
N ASP A 29 -3.63 17.01 -8.58
CA ASP A 29 -3.11 18.26 -9.12
C ASP A 29 -3.79 18.53 -10.47
N ILE A 30 -4.70 19.50 -10.48
CA ILE A 30 -5.46 19.94 -11.64
C ILE A 30 -4.98 21.30 -12.15
N SER A 31 -3.82 21.77 -11.74
CA SER A 31 -3.32 23.13 -12.06
C SER A 31 -3.14 23.40 -13.55
N ARG A 32 -3.13 22.36 -14.38
CA ARG A 32 -3.00 22.44 -15.86
C ARG A 32 -4.30 22.25 -16.63
N ILE A 33 -5.44 22.05 -15.93
CA ILE A 33 -6.76 22.09 -16.57
C ILE A 33 -7.16 23.55 -16.82
N PRO A 34 -7.79 23.93 -17.98
CA PRO A 34 -8.48 23.04 -18.94
C PRO A 34 -7.64 22.58 -20.14
N ALA A 35 -6.35 22.80 -20.19
CA ALA A 35 -5.56 22.56 -21.38
C ALA A 35 -5.38 21.07 -21.76
N ASP A 36 -5.39 20.15 -20.79
CA ASP A 36 -5.15 18.72 -21.05
C ASP A 36 -5.56 17.84 -19.85
N VAL A 37 -6.58 16.96 -20.02
CA VAL A 37 -6.97 15.93 -19.04
C VAL A 37 -5.81 14.99 -18.72
N GLY A 38 -4.97 14.70 -19.73
CA GLY A 38 -3.78 13.87 -19.54
C GLY A 38 -2.74 14.50 -18.61
N ALA A 39 -2.83 15.81 -18.34
CA ALA A 39 -1.93 16.53 -17.45
C ALA A 39 -2.31 16.44 -15.96
N VAL A 40 -3.51 15.92 -15.63
CA VAL A 40 -3.91 15.69 -14.23
C VAL A 40 -2.95 14.70 -13.57
N LYS A 41 -2.43 15.07 -12.42
CA LYS A 41 -1.52 14.23 -11.66
C LYS A 41 -2.12 13.83 -10.32
N VAL A 42 -1.75 12.66 -9.86
CA VAL A 42 -2.12 12.10 -8.56
C VAL A 42 -0.86 11.88 -7.75
N LEU A 43 -0.91 12.18 -6.45
CA LEU A 43 0.19 11.88 -5.56
C LEU A 43 0.17 10.40 -5.19
N MET A 44 1.23 9.70 -5.52
CA MET A 44 1.43 8.29 -5.15
C MET A 44 2.65 8.12 -4.27
N ILE A 45 2.63 7.07 -3.46
CA ILE A 45 3.78 6.60 -2.68
C ILE A 45 4.23 5.23 -3.19
N ARG A 46 5.53 4.97 -3.11
CA ARG A 46 6.11 3.65 -3.31
C ARG A 46 6.41 3.03 -1.96
N ARG A 47 5.94 1.81 -1.74
CA ARG A 47 6.27 1.07 -0.52
C ARG A 47 7.79 0.91 -0.36
N LYS A 48 8.24 0.77 0.88
CA LYS A 48 9.64 0.44 1.16
C LYS A 48 9.96 -0.99 0.73
N ASP A 49 9.12 -1.93 1.12
CA ASP A 49 9.23 -3.34 0.82
C ASP A 49 7.92 -3.82 0.17
N SER A 50 7.99 -4.83 -0.71
CA SER A 50 6.79 -5.39 -1.32
C SER A 50 5.89 -6.06 -0.27
N MET A 51 4.59 -6.06 -0.51
CA MET A 51 3.64 -6.74 0.39
C MET A 51 3.95 -8.23 0.49
N SER A 52 4.33 -8.85 -0.62
CA SER A 52 4.65 -10.27 -0.67
C SER A 52 5.93 -10.61 0.09
N PHE A 53 6.94 -9.74 0.07
CA PHE A 53 8.15 -9.93 0.88
C PHE A 53 7.83 -9.83 2.37
N ALA A 54 7.06 -8.81 2.80
CA ALA A 54 6.64 -8.68 4.18
C ALA A 54 5.79 -9.88 4.67
N GLU A 55 4.88 -10.38 3.83
CA GLU A 55 4.05 -11.56 4.13
C GLU A 55 4.88 -12.84 4.23
N PHE A 56 5.82 -13.04 3.30
CA PHE A 56 6.75 -14.16 3.30
C PHE A 56 7.62 -14.15 4.56
N MET A 57 8.21 -13.02 4.92
CA MET A 57 9.06 -12.91 6.11
C MET A 57 8.28 -13.11 7.41
N ARG A 58 6.95 -12.84 7.44
CA ARG A 58 6.08 -13.16 8.58
C ARG A 58 5.72 -14.63 8.70
N GLY A 59 6.13 -15.47 7.75
CA GLY A 59 5.86 -16.90 7.78
C GLY A 59 4.37 -17.28 7.79
N LYS A 60 3.50 -16.41 7.26
CA LYS A 60 2.05 -16.66 7.20
C LYS A 60 1.67 -17.51 5.99
N TYR A 61 2.37 -18.62 5.83
CA TYR A 61 2.15 -19.62 4.79
C TYR A 61 2.42 -21.02 5.36
N ASP A 62 1.90 -22.04 4.68
CA ASP A 62 2.34 -23.41 4.86
C ASP A 62 3.55 -23.65 3.92
N PRO A 63 4.71 -24.07 4.44
CA PRO A 63 5.88 -24.38 3.59
C PRO A 63 5.62 -25.48 2.54
N THR A 64 4.60 -26.31 2.73
CA THR A 64 4.21 -27.37 1.77
C THR A 64 3.29 -26.87 0.67
N ASP A 65 2.67 -25.69 0.83
CA ASP A 65 1.87 -25.03 -0.21
C ASP A 65 2.80 -24.27 -1.18
N THR A 66 3.40 -25.04 -2.08
CA THR A 66 4.37 -24.50 -3.06
C THR A 66 3.76 -23.46 -3.99
N ASP A 67 2.45 -23.57 -4.29
CA ASP A 67 1.75 -22.62 -5.15
C ASP A 67 1.58 -21.27 -4.48
N TYR A 68 1.18 -21.26 -3.21
CA TYR A 68 1.04 -20.03 -2.45
C TYR A 68 2.41 -19.34 -2.21
N VAL A 69 3.41 -20.12 -1.78
CA VAL A 69 4.77 -19.61 -1.61
C VAL A 69 5.33 -19.09 -2.94
N GLY A 70 5.09 -19.79 -4.05
CA GLY A 70 5.48 -19.37 -5.39
C GLY A 70 4.83 -18.04 -5.80
N ARG A 71 3.53 -17.84 -5.50
CA ARG A 71 2.86 -16.56 -5.74
C ARG A 71 3.45 -15.42 -4.89
N LEU A 72 3.83 -15.68 -3.64
CA LEU A 72 4.54 -14.68 -2.83
C LEU A 72 5.87 -14.32 -3.48
N LEU A 73 6.66 -15.32 -3.88
CA LEU A 73 7.97 -15.10 -4.52
C LEU A 73 7.83 -14.29 -5.81
N SER A 74 6.98 -14.71 -6.75
CA SER A 74 6.82 -14.02 -8.04
C SER A 74 6.30 -12.57 -7.90
N ASN A 75 5.67 -12.22 -6.78
CA ASN A 75 5.21 -10.86 -6.46
C ASN A 75 6.20 -10.04 -5.62
N MET A 76 7.34 -10.57 -5.25
CA MET A 76 8.45 -9.79 -4.67
C MET A 76 9.14 -8.97 -5.76
N THR A 77 10.07 -8.11 -5.36
CA THR A 77 11.03 -7.55 -6.30
C THR A 77 12.18 -8.54 -6.56
N VAL A 78 12.85 -8.38 -7.71
CA VAL A 78 14.06 -9.14 -8.04
C VAL A 78 15.15 -9.00 -6.95
N THR A 79 15.25 -7.80 -6.36
CA THR A 79 16.19 -7.54 -5.26
C THR A 79 15.81 -8.31 -4.00
N GLU A 80 14.53 -8.33 -3.62
CA GLU A 80 14.05 -9.08 -2.46
C GLU A 80 14.24 -10.59 -2.66
N GLN A 81 13.97 -11.12 -3.87
CA GLN A 81 14.25 -12.52 -4.18
C GLN A 81 15.72 -12.87 -4.02
N ARG A 82 16.61 -12.02 -4.53
CA ARG A 82 18.07 -12.21 -4.33
C ARG A 82 18.43 -12.18 -2.85
N ASP A 83 17.83 -11.27 -2.10
CA ASP A 83 18.12 -11.09 -0.68
C ASP A 83 17.65 -12.28 0.18
N ILE A 84 16.48 -12.88 -0.08
CA ILE A 84 16.02 -14.09 0.64
C ILE A 84 16.90 -15.32 0.35
N VAL A 85 17.59 -15.36 -0.78
CA VAL A 85 18.53 -16.44 -1.09
C VAL A 85 19.88 -16.23 -0.40
N ASN A 86 20.37 -14.99 -0.37
CA ASN A 86 21.75 -14.68 0.00
C ASN A 86 21.95 -14.15 1.41
N LYS A 87 20.90 -13.63 2.06
CA LYS A 87 20.97 -13.07 3.42
C LYS A 87 20.40 -14.03 4.46
N SER A 88 20.81 -13.84 5.70
CA SER A 88 20.21 -14.55 6.84
C SER A 88 18.78 -14.06 7.12
N PHE A 89 17.96 -14.93 7.69
CA PHE A 89 16.62 -14.53 8.17
C PHE A 89 16.70 -13.35 9.15
N ASP A 90 17.67 -13.39 10.05
CA ASP A 90 17.83 -12.39 11.11
C ASP A 90 18.15 -11.01 10.54
N ASP A 91 18.97 -10.93 9.50
CA ASP A 91 19.26 -9.66 8.83
C ASP A 91 18.05 -9.09 8.10
N LEU A 92 17.29 -9.96 7.41
CA LEU A 92 16.07 -9.56 6.71
C LEU A 92 14.96 -9.15 7.69
N TRP A 93 14.81 -9.88 8.81
CA TRP A 93 13.86 -9.54 9.85
C TRP A 93 14.18 -8.17 10.48
N ARG A 94 15.45 -7.96 10.82
CA ARG A 94 15.94 -6.68 11.36
C ARG A 94 15.67 -5.52 10.40
N GLN A 95 15.88 -5.72 9.12
CA GLN A 95 15.59 -4.71 8.09
C GLN A 95 14.12 -4.28 8.08
N LEU A 96 13.19 -5.23 8.28
CA LEU A 96 11.75 -4.99 8.25
C LEU A 96 11.20 -4.44 9.57
N TRP A 97 11.58 -5.05 10.70
CA TRP A 97 10.93 -4.80 12.00
C TRP A 97 11.87 -4.43 13.14
N GLY A 98 13.17 -4.39 12.91
CA GLY A 98 14.17 -4.10 13.95
C GLY A 98 14.58 -5.34 14.74
N ASP A 99 15.12 -5.12 15.94
CA ASP A 99 15.84 -6.15 16.70
C ASP A 99 14.96 -7.04 17.61
N ASP A 100 13.64 -7.10 17.41
CA ASP A 100 12.81 -8.06 18.16
C ASP A 100 12.96 -9.48 17.61
N HIS A 101 13.81 -10.27 18.23
CA HIS A 101 14.10 -11.66 17.90
C HIS A 101 13.47 -12.67 18.89
N THR A 102 12.55 -12.23 19.75
CA THR A 102 12.02 -13.05 20.84
C THR A 102 10.55 -13.41 20.68
N SER A 103 9.84 -12.74 19.76
CA SER A 103 8.41 -12.99 19.53
C SER A 103 8.16 -14.39 18.94
N ASN A 104 7.01 -14.99 19.31
CA ASN A 104 6.59 -16.26 18.71
C ASN A 104 6.48 -16.16 17.18
N GLU A 105 6.09 -14.99 16.65
CA GLU A 105 6.02 -14.75 15.21
C GLU A 105 7.42 -14.88 14.59
N TYR A 106 8.44 -14.27 15.20
CA TYR A 106 9.83 -14.38 14.73
C TYR A 106 10.31 -15.84 14.69
N LEU A 107 10.14 -16.58 15.79
CA LEU A 107 10.62 -17.96 15.90
C LEU A 107 9.97 -18.88 14.87
N THR A 108 8.64 -18.82 14.74
CA THR A 108 7.89 -19.62 13.76
C THR A 108 8.25 -19.25 12.32
N SER A 109 8.42 -17.95 12.04
CA SER A 109 8.78 -17.49 10.71
C SER A 109 10.19 -17.92 10.31
N LYS A 110 11.14 -17.88 11.27
CA LYS A 110 12.51 -18.32 11.06
C LYS A 110 12.59 -19.82 10.74
N GLU A 111 11.83 -20.64 11.46
CA GLU A 111 11.74 -22.08 11.21
C GLU A 111 11.22 -22.36 9.77
N LYS A 112 10.10 -21.74 9.39
CA LYS A 112 9.52 -21.88 8.05
C LYS A 112 10.46 -21.40 6.96
N PHE A 113 11.11 -20.25 7.16
CA PHE A 113 12.11 -19.73 6.22
C PHE A 113 13.27 -20.71 6.03
N GLY A 114 13.74 -21.35 7.11
CA GLY A 114 14.82 -22.33 7.09
C GLY A 114 14.45 -23.65 6.41
N SER A 115 13.16 -24.04 6.41
CA SER A 115 12.69 -25.29 5.81
C SER A 115 12.54 -25.24 4.29
N LEU A 116 12.56 -24.07 3.66
CA LEU A 116 12.38 -23.91 2.21
C LEU A 116 13.69 -24.01 1.43
N ASP A 117 13.64 -24.68 0.28
CA ASP A 117 14.65 -24.52 -0.78
C ASP A 117 14.40 -23.20 -1.54
N ARG A 118 14.85 -22.10 -0.93
CA ARG A 118 14.59 -20.76 -1.48
C ARG A 118 15.26 -20.54 -2.83
N ALA A 119 16.44 -21.13 -3.06
CA ALA A 119 17.15 -20.97 -4.33
C ALA A 119 16.42 -21.67 -5.48
N GLY A 120 16.01 -22.92 -5.28
CA GLY A 120 15.22 -23.67 -6.25
C GLY A 120 13.87 -23.01 -6.52
N MET A 121 13.17 -22.55 -5.46
CA MET A 121 11.88 -21.87 -5.60
C MET A 121 12.00 -20.54 -6.33
N VAL A 122 12.99 -19.70 -6.03
CA VAL A 122 13.21 -18.42 -6.74
C VAL A 122 13.52 -18.67 -8.21
N SER A 123 14.28 -19.73 -8.53
CA SER A 123 14.55 -20.10 -9.93
C SER A 123 13.27 -20.48 -10.68
N THR A 124 12.33 -21.13 -10.00
CA THR A 124 11.04 -21.57 -10.58
C THR A 124 10.02 -20.42 -10.69
N PHE A 125 9.97 -19.56 -9.67
CA PHE A 125 9.00 -18.47 -9.52
C PHE A 125 9.69 -17.10 -9.61
N ALA A 126 10.46 -16.89 -10.67
CA ALA A 126 11.21 -15.64 -10.86
C ALA A 126 10.29 -14.43 -10.97
N SER A 127 10.65 -13.36 -10.29
CA SER A 127 9.95 -12.08 -10.36
C SER A 127 10.39 -11.25 -11.56
N VAL A 128 9.47 -10.43 -12.06
CA VAL A 128 9.72 -9.42 -13.09
C VAL A 128 9.74 -7.99 -12.54
N TYR A 129 9.51 -7.80 -11.24
CA TYR A 129 9.34 -6.49 -10.63
C TYR A 129 10.69 -5.92 -10.17
N GLY A 130 11.06 -4.75 -10.69
CA GLY A 130 12.29 -4.04 -10.29
C GLY A 130 12.15 -3.26 -8.99
N GLU A 131 10.91 -2.91 -8.59
CA GLU A 131 10.62 -2.09 -7.42
C GLU A 131 9.32 -2.53 -6.71
N PRO A 132 9.15 -2.18 -5.41
CA PRO A 132 7.91 -2.43 -4.67
C PRO A 132 6.71 -1.67 -5.26
N GLU A 133 5.53 -2.04 -4.79
CA GLU A 133 4.27 -1.48 -5.27
C GLU A 133 4.16 0.03 -5.04
N TRP A 134 3.66 0.72 -6.07
CA TRP A 134 3.12 2.06 -5.94
C TRP A 134 1.63 2.01 -5.59
N GLY A 135 1.17 2.99 -4.82
CA GLY A 135 -0.22 3.09 -4.43
C GLY A 135 -0.58 4.48 -3.88
N PHE A 136 -1.84 4.66 -3.56
CA PHE A 136 -2.30 5.87 -2.90
C PHE A 136 -2.02 5.78 -1.39
N PRO A 137 -1.64 6.90 -0.76
CA PRO A 137 -1.43 6.97 0.69
C PRO A 137 -2.66 6.50 1.46
N LYS A 138 -2.49 5.54 2.38
CA LYS A 138 -3.58 4.95 3.17
C LYS A 138 -3.07 4.11 4.33
N GLY A 139 -3.87 3.99 5.35
CA GLY A 139 -3.61 3.04 6.40
C GLY A 139 -4.84 2.68 7.22
N ARG A 140 -4.61 1.99 8.33
CA ARG A 140 -5.68 1.45 9.15
C ARG A 140 -6.18 2.48 10.16
N ARG A 141 -7.51 2.47 10.34
CA ARG A 141 -8.17 3.31 11.33
C ARG A 141 -7.76 2.92 12.76
N VAL A 142 -7.47 3.90 13.59
CA VAL A 142 -7.38 3.72 15.04
C VAL A 142 -8.75 3.94 15.69
N ARG A 143 -8.92 3.44 16.91
CA ARG A 143 -10.24 3.32 17.57
C ARG A 143 -11.07 4.60 17.65
N THR A 144 -10.45 5.75 17.70
CA THR A 144 -11.11 7.04 17.93
C THR A 144 -11.32 7.86 16.67
N GLU A 145 -10.86 7.38 15.53
CA GLU A 145 -10.92 8.11 14.27
C GLU A 145 -12.17 7.79 13.46
N THR A 146 -12.69 8.79 12.78
CA THR A 146 -13.53 8.61 11.60
C THR A 146 -12.70 8.17 10.40
N ASP A 147 -13.33 7.69 9.33
CA ASP A 147 -12.64 7.27 8.12
C ASP A 147 -11.87 8.44 7.47
N LEU A 148 -12.43 9.65 7.49
CA LEU A 148 -11.75 10.84 6.98
C LEU A 148 -10.55 11.25 7.84
N GLU A 149 -10.67 11.23 9.16
CA GLU A 149 -9.55 11.53 10.06
C GLU A 149 -8.40 10.54 9.85
N CYS A 150 -8.70 9.25 9.71
CA CYS A 150 -7.73 8.24 9.36
C CYS A 150 -7.03 8.56 8.02
N ALA A 151 -7.81 8.84 6.98
CA ALA A 151 -7.27 9.15 5.65
C ALA A 151 -6.33 10.38 5.68
N LEU A 152 -6.70 11.43 6.42
CA LEU A 152 -5.90 12.64 6.56
C LEU A 152 -4.60 12.40 7.35
N ARG A 153 -4.66 11.62 8.44
CA ARG A 153 -3.49 11.25 9.24
C ARG A 153 -2.52 10.42 8.44
N GLU A 154 -2.98 9.33 7.82
CA GLU A 154 -2.14 8.43 7.02
C GLU A 154 -1.52 9.17 5.83
N PHE A 155 -2.29 10.03 5.15
CA PHE A 155 -1.77 10.86 4.08
C PHE A 155 -0.63 11.77 4.56
N ASN A 156 -0.81 12.42 5.71
CA ASN A 156 0.24 13.27 6.28
C ASN A 156 1.47 12.45 6.70
N GLU A 157 1.29 11.31 7.37
CA GLU A 157 2.37 10.43 7.82
C GLU A 157 3.21 9.91 6.64
N GLU A 158 2.55 9.46 5.57
CA GLU A 158 3.24 8.90 4.39
C GLU A 158 3.80 9.97 3.46
N THR A 159 3.19 11.18 3.37
CA THR A 159 3.60 12.20 2.38
C THR A 159 4.26 13.42 2.97
N ASN A 160 4.00 13.74 4.24
CA ASN A 160 4.38 15.00 4.90
C ASN A 160 3.88 16.26 4.15
N VAL A 161 2.79 16.15 3.39
CA VAL A 161 2.12 17.27 2.73
C VAL A 161 1.22 17.95 3.75
N PRO A 162 1.36 19.28 3.97
CA PRO A 162 0.58 19.99 4.98
C PRO A 162 -0.91 20.03 4.61
N ARG A 163 -1.77 20.02 5.64
CA ARG A 163 -3.24 19.99 5.48
C ARG A 163 -3.79 21.16 4.67
N GLU A 164 -3.13 22.29 4.73
CA GLU A 164 -3.49 23.54 4.07
C GLU A 164 -3.22 23.53 2.55
N ALA A 165 -2.49 22.52 2.07
CA ALA A 165 -2.12 22.42 0.65
C ALA A 165 -3.27 21.93 -0.24
N TYR A 166 -4.31 21.33 0.33
CA TYR A 166 -5.39 20.69 -0.43
C TYR A 166 -6.75 20.82 0.23
N VAL A 167 -7.81 20.67 -0.57
CA VAL A 167 -9.21 20.69 -0.14
C VAL A 167 -9.86 19.35 -0.46
N VAL A 168 -10.47 18.70 0.54
CA VAL A 168 -11.19 17.43 0.37
C VAL A 168 -12.56 17.69 -0.25
N LEU A 169 -12.91 16.87 -1.24
CA LEU A 169 -14.23 16.87 -1.87
C LEU A 169 -15.17 15.94 -1.08
N ASN A 170 -16.15 16.49 -0.39
CA ASN A 170 -16.98 15.75 0.56
C ASN A 170 -17.96 14.73 -0.08
N ASN A 171 -18.16 14.82 -1.39
CA ASN A 171 -19.16 14.04 -2.12
C ASN A 171 -18.56 12.99 -3.06
N ILE A 172 -17.22 12.80 -3.03
CA ILE A 172 -16.54 11.86 -3.90
C ILE A 172 -15.75 10.88 -3.03
N LEU A 173 -16.15 9.61 -3.09
CA LEU A 173 -15.43 8.50 -2.50
C LEU A 173 -15.10 7.48 -3.57
N LEU A 174 -13.91 6.94 -3.51
CA LEU A 174 -13.47 5.82 -4.32
C LEU A 174 -13.26 4.60 -3.41
N GLU A 175 -13.57 3.43 -3.91
CA GLU A 175 -13.48 2.20 -3.12
C GLU A 175 -12.90 1.07 -3.95
N GLU A 176 -12.06 0.26 -3.33
CA GLU A 176 -11.65 -1.04 -3.84
C GLU A 176 -11.85 -2.12 -2.78
N THR A 177 -12.47 -3.23 -3.15
CA THR A 177 -12.65 -4.41 -2.29
C THR A 177 -12.10 -5.63 -3.00
N PHE A 178 -11.18 -6.34 -2.37
CA PHE A 178 -10.51 -7.48 -2.96
C PHE A 178 -10.13 -8.53 -1.90
N THR A 179 -9.84 -9.74 -2.38
CA THR A 179 -9.26 -10.79 -1.54
C THR A 179 -7.75 -10.84 -1.78
N GLY A 180 -6.98 -10.65 -0.70
CA GLY A 180 -5.53 -10.77 -0.77
C GLY A 180 -5.06 -12.21 -1.01
N LEU A 181 -3.80 -12.40 -1.36
CA LEU A 181 -3.20 -13.73 -1.55
C LEU A 181 -3.37 -14.63 -0.32
N ASN A 182 -3.41 -14.05 0.86
CA ASN A 182 -3.63 -14.73 2.16
C ASN A 182 -5.10 -15.09 2.44
N GLY A 183 -6.00 -14.92 1.47
CA GLY A 183 -7.43 -15.19 1.62
C GLY A 183 -8.21 -14.18 2.46
N VAL A 184 -7.56 -13.14 2.96
CA VAL A 184 -8.21 -12.08 3.75
C VAL A 184 -8.86 -11.07 2.81
N GLN A 185 -10.10 -10.69 3.13
CA GLN A 185 -10.80 -9.63 2.41
C GLN A 185 -10.34 -8.26 2.92
N TYR A 186 -10.06 -7.36 1.99
CA TYR A 186 -9.66 -5.98 2.23
C TYR A 186 -10.63 -5.03 1.56
N ARG A 187 -10.89 -3.91 2.22
CA ARG A 187 -11.68 -2.79 1.72
C ARG A 187 -10.89 -1.51 1.92
N TYR A 188 -10.58 -0.82 0.84
CA TYR A 188 -9.92 0.48 0.90
C TYR A 188 -10.87 1.56 0.43
N VAL A 189 -11.02 2.59 1.27
CA VAL A 189 -11.87 3.76 1.01
C VAL A 189 -10.97 4.97 0.85
N TYR A 190 -11.10 5.67 -0.26
CA TYR A 190 -10.32 6.86 -0.54
C TYR A 190 -11.21 8.07 -0.70
N PHE A 191 -10.91 9.11 0.06
CA PHE A 191 -11.44 10.44 -0.16
C PHE A 191 -10.66 11.11 -1.29
N VAL A 192 -11.34 11.92 -2.10
CA VAL A 192 -10.69 12.68 -3.18
C VAL A 192 -10.46 14.10 -2.71
N ALA A 193 -9.30 14.66 -3.02
CA ALA A 193 -8.96 16.04 -2.69
C ALA A 193 -8.29 16.73 -3.88
N LEU A 194 -8.43 18.05 -3.94
CA LEU A 194 -7.78 18.90 -4.93
C LEU A 194 -6.60 19.64 -4.31
N LEU A 195 -5.46 19.62 -4.95
CA LEU A 195 -4.32 20.45 -4.60
C LEU A 195 -4.67 21.91 -4.89
N THR A 196 -4.62 22.76 -3.86
CA THR A 196 -4.96 24.20 -3.97
C THR A 196 -3.77 25.12 -3.75
N LYS A 197 -2.72 24.63 -3.06
CA LYS A 197 -1.50 25.39 -2.78
C LYS A 197 -0.27 24.53 -3.09
N PRO A 198 0.07 24.36 -4.38
CA PRO A 198 1.20 23.53 -4.79
C PRO A 198 2.55 24.04 -4.25
N GLU A 199 2.67 25.33 -3.94
CA GLU A 199 3.86 25.94 -3.35
C GLU A 199 4.18 25.42 -1.94
N LEU A 200 3.21 24.84 -1.24
CA LEU A 200 3.41 24.22 0.07
C LEU A 200 3.93 22.78 -0.02
N VAL A 201 3.94 22.16 -1.20
CA VAL A 201 4.33 20.77 -1.38
C VAL A 201 5.81 20.68 -1.75
N ASN A 202 6.60 20.10 -0.86
CA ASN A 202 8.02 19.85 -1.09
C ASN A 202 8.33 18.36 -1.02
N LEU A 203 8.26 17.66 -2.15
CA LEU A 203 8.59 16.22 -2.23
C LEU A 203 10.10 15.95 -2.16
N GLY A 204 10.95 16.96 -2.31
CA GLY A 204 12.41 16.87 -2.20
C GLY A 204 12.92 16.92 -0.76
N GLN A 205 12.06 17.12 0.23
CA GLN A 205 12.45 17.16 1.63
C GLN A 205 12.94 15.78 2.13
N LYS A 206 13.79 15.81 3.15
CA LYS A 206 14.28 14.59 3.79
C LYS A 206 13.12 13.83 4.43
N MET A 207 12.96 12.57 4.07
CA MET A 207 11.93 11.70 4.66
C MET A 207 12.05 11.66 6.18
N THR A 208 10.91 11.71 6.87
CA THR A 208 10.80 11.50 8.31
C THR A 208 11.18 10.07 8.70
N TYR A 209 11.35 9.82 10.00
CA TYR A 209 11.60 8.45 10.48
C TYR A 209 10.44 7.50 10.13
N MET A 210 9.19 7.96 10.28
CA MET A 210 7.99 7.16 9.95
C MET A 210 7.95 6.83 8.45
N GLN A 211 8.11 7.84 7.60
CA GLN A 211 8.16 7.61 6.14
C GLN A 211 9.19 6.56 5.74
N LYS A 212 10.42 6.65 6.26
CA LYS A 212 11.50 5.69 5.93
C LYS A 212 11.20 4.25 6.32
N ARG A 213 10.26 4.02 7.23
CA ARG A 213 9.85 2.68 7.62
C ARG A 213 8.83 2.07 6.66
N GLU A 214 8.04 2.90 5.99
CA GLU A 214 6.87 2.46 5.24
C GLU A 214 6.99 2.69 3.75
N ILE A 215 7.68 3.77 3.34
CA ILE A 215 7.82 4.15 1.94
C ILE A 215 9.28 4.32 1.52
N SER A 216 9.53 4.15 0.23
CA SER A 216 10.82 4.37 -0.41
C SER A 216 10.78 5.46 -1.49
N GLY A 217 9.61 5.95 -1.83
CA GLY A 217 9.42 7.00 -2.82
C GLY A 217 8.07 7.66 -2.72
N ILE A 218 8.00 8.88 -3.24
CA ILE A 218 6.79 9.69 -3.36
C ILE A 218 6.88 10.49 -4.65
N GLY A 219 5.79 10.65 -5.36
CA GLY A 219 5.79 11.43 -6.61
C GLY A 219 4.42 11.63 -7.22
N TRP A 220 4.33 12.73 -7.96
CA TRP A 220 3.19 13.02 -8.81
C TRP A 220 3.23 12.15 -10.07
N LYS A 221 2.13 11.47 -10.37
CA LYS A 221 1.96 10.58 -11.52
C LYS A 221 0.73 11.00 -12.31
N THR A 222 0.81 11.01 -13.63
CA THR A 222 -0.39 11.13 -14.46
C THR A 222 -1.29 9.92 -14.28
N LEU A 223 -2.57 10.01 -14.64
CA LEU A 223 -3.50 8.87 -14.54
C LEU A 223 -3.04 7.67 -15.39
N GLU A 224 -2.39 7.94 -16.55
CA GLU A 224 -1.78 6.90 -17.37
C GLU A 224 -0.58 6.24 -16.66
N GLU A 225 0.32 7.04 -16.09
CA GLU A 225 1.42 6.52 -15.28
C GLU A 225 0.91 5.71 -14.09
N CYS A 226 -0.17 6.14 -13.41
CA CYS A 226 -0.78 5.38 -12.31
C CYS A 226 -1.17 3.96 -12.73
N ARG A 227 -1.77 3.80 -13.92
CA ARG A 227 -2.11 2.47 -14.48
C ARG A 227 -0.86 1.61 -14.68
N ASN A 228 0.22 2.20 -15.18
CA ASN A 228 1.47 1.49 -15.44
C ASN A 228 2.21 1.07 -14.16
N TYR A 229 2.06 1.83 -13.06
CA TYR A 229 2.65 1.54 -11.76
C TYR A 229 1.83 0.57 -10.91
N VAL A 230 0.54 0.39 -11.21
CA VAL A 230 -0.31 -0.61 -10.55
C VAL A 230 -0.03 -1.98 -11.17
N ARG A 231 0.20 -2.98 -10.33
CA ARG A 231 0.43 -4.35 -10.81
C ARG A 231 -0.84 -4.91 -11.47
N PRO A 232 -0.71 -5.66 -12.58
CA PRO A 232 -1.85 -6.12 -13.38
C PRO A 232 -2.90 -6.93 -12.60
N HIS A 233 -2.51 -7.59 -11.54
CA HIS A 233 -3.42 -8.39 -10.71
C HIS A 233 -4.26 -7.56 -9.72
N HIS A 234 -4.01 -6.27 -9.57
CA HIS A 234 -4.85 -5.34 -8.78
C HIS A 234 -5.95 -4.73 -9.64
N VAL A 235 -6.84 -5.58 -10.15
CA VAL A 235 -7.90 -5.20 -11.11
C VAL A 235 -8.82 -4.14 -10.53
N GLU A 236 -9.20 -4.25 -9.27
CA GLU A 236 -10.08 -3.30 -8.58
C GLU A 236 -9.46 -1.90 -8.52
N ARG A 237 -8.14 -1.81 -8.32
CA ARG A 237 -7.42 -0.54 -8.33
C ARG A 237 -7.34 0.07 -9.73
N LEU A 238 -7.17 -0.75 -10.75
CA LEU A 238 -7.21 -0.28 -12.13
C LEU A 238 -8.59 0.30 -12.48
N HIS A 239 -9.69 -0.37 -12.09
CA HIS A 239 -11.05 0.14 -12.25
C HIS A 239 -11.27 1.45 -11.47
N MET A 240 -10.71 1.57 -10.27
CA MET A 240 -10.78 2.81 -9.48
C MET A 240 -10.07 3.98 -10.20
N ILE A 241 -8.91 3.74 -10.82
CA ILE A 241 -8.20 4.76 -11.62
C ILE A 241 -9.01 5.14 -12.87
N GLU A 242 -9.72 4.20 -13.48
CA GLU A 242 -10.63 4.48 -14.60
C GLU A 242 -11.79 5.37 -14.14
N SER A 243 -12.43 5.04 -13.02
CA SER A 243 -13.49 5.87 -12.43
C SER A 243 -12.99 7.27 -12.10
N LEU A 244 -11.78 7.40 -11.56
CA LEU A 244 -11.15 8.70 -11.33
C LEU A 244 -10.95 9.49 -12.63
N THR A 245 -10.56 8.81 -13.70
CA THR A 245 -10.41 9.43 -15.04
C THR A 245 -11.73 9.99 -15.56
N GLU A 246 -12.83 9.26 -15.38
CA GLU A 246 -14.16 9.72 -15.78
C GLU A 246 -14.65 10.92 -14.94
N ILE A 247 -14.37 10.91 -13.63
CA ILE A 247 -14.70 12.05 -12.74
C ILE A 247 -13.98 13.32 -13.23
N VAL A 248 -12.68 13.22 -13.54
CA VAL A 248 -11.89 14.35 -14.04
C VAL A 248 -12.45 14.87 -15.36
N ARG A 249 -12.77 13.99 -16.32
CA ARG A 249 -13.37 14.37 -17.61
C ARG A 249 -14.73 15.07 -17.47
N THR A 250 -15.57 14.58 -16.54
CA THR A 250 -16.88 15.20 -16.29
C THR A 250 -16.74 16.59 -15.67
N TYR A 251 -15.74 16.80 -14.84
CA TYR A 251 -15.47 18.11 -14.23
C TYR A 251 -15.05 19.17 -15.26
N GLU A 252 -14.37 18.77 -16.33
CA GLU A 252 -13.99 19.69 -17.42
C GLU A 252 -15.14 20.09 -18.35
N SER A 253 -16.15 19.22 -18.46
CA SER A 253 -17.28 19.41 -19.37
C SER A 253 -18.34 20.38 -18.84
N ASN A 254 -18.21 20.83 -17.59
CA ASN A 254 -19.10 21.77 -16.90
C ASN A 254 -18.39 23.08 -16.55
#